data_c1bbb7ee9f1b565e311006e091c83bbf
#
_entry.id   c1bbb7ee9f1b565e311006e091c83bbf
#
_cell.length_a   1.000
_cell.length_b   1.000
_cell.length_c   1.000
_cell.angle_alpha   90.00
_cell.angle_beta   90.00
_cell.angle_gamma   90.00
#
_symmetry.space_group_name_H-M   'P 1'
#
loop_
_entity.id
_entity.type
_entity.pdbx_description
1 polymer ?
#
loop_
_entity_poly.entity_id
_entity_poly.type
_entity_poly.pdbx_seq_one_letter_code
_entity_poly.pdbx_strand_id
1 'polypeptide(L)'
;MKKLIEKCDSPRDTILIVDDSIVSRASLKSIFVKDYRVLEADDGLSGLDMLKNAAERLAAVILDIVMPRADGIQVLRIMGQMGVLDQLPVFLITGEHKDEVLREAYELGAMDIIPKPVIPYVVERRVKSVIELFHSRNNLNDIIAEQRQALMAQAEQLYEYGVGMIETLSTVIEFKHDESGGHVRRLRAITTHLLRHTAFGEGLENKEIDLIGMAAITHDVGKIAIPDHILTKPGRLTEEEFEIMKTHTSKGADLLSSITPLRDQAFYAYAYDVALHHHERWDGKGYPDRLMGDEISTGAQTVALADVYDALVSKRCYKNPYSFDEAVKMIISGQCGAFNPQLLRCFLDIEGDLRRLYSNLASVS
;
A
#
# COMPACT_ATOMS: atom_id res chain seq x y z
N MET A 1 25.31 6.47 -3.79
CA MET A 1 25.70 7.86 -3.49
C MET A 1 24.58 8.81 -3.94
N LYS A 2 23.40 8.78 -3.26
CA LYS A 2 22.19 9.51 -3.70
C LYS A 2 21.71 10.56 -2.68
N LYS A 3 22.60 11.18 -1.90
CA LYS A 3 22.24 12.24 -0.95
C LYS A 3 23.39 13.24 -0.82
N LEU A 4 23.50 14.16 -1.77
CA LEU A 4 24.39 15.32 -1.61
C LEU A 4 23.63 16.59 -1.22
N ILE A 5 22.31 16.60 -1.31
CA ILE A 5 21.48 17.74 -0.90
C ILE A 5 20.36 17.19 0.00
N GLU A 6 20.56 17.24 1.31
CA GLU A 6 19.46 17.10 2.28
C GLU A 6 18.60 18.36 2.25
N LYS A 7 17.30 18.24 2.54
CA LYS A 7 16.39 19.39 2.66
C LYS A 7 17.01 20.41 3.62
N CYS A 8 17.47 21.53 3.08
CA CYS A 8 17.94 22.66 3.88
C CYS A 8 16.83 23.70 3.92
N ASP A 9 16.34 24.02 5.11
CA ASP A 9 15.35 25.08 5.34
C ASP A 9 15.91 26.51 5.11
N SER A 10 17.17 26.62 4.69
CA SER A 10 17.79 27.90 4.36
C SER A 10 17.49 28.28 2.91
N PRO A 11 17.09 29.53 2.64
CA PRO A 11 16.88 29.99 1.27
C PRO A 11 18.15 29.82 0.48
N ARG A 12 18.07 29.25 -0.73
CA ARG A 12 19.17 29.18 -1.68
C ARG A 12 19.44 30.60 -2.19
N ASP A 13 20.43 31.22 -1.62
CA ASP A 13 20.76 32.65 -1.78
C ASP A 13 22.04 32.91 -2.53
N THR A 14 22.69 31.87 -3.06
CA THR A 14 24.03 31.94 -3.59
C THR A 14 24.07 31.54 -5.06
N ILE A 15 24.74 32.30 -5.91
CA ILE A 15 25.07 31.97 -7.31
C ILE A 15 26.55 31.65 -7.41
N LEU A 16 26.89 30.53 -8.02
CA LEU A 16 28.25 30.17 -8.36
C LEU A 16 28.55 30.59 -9.80
N ILE A 17 29.59 31.41 -10.01
CA ILE A 17 30.07 31.84 -11.31
C ILE A 17 31.40 31.16 -11.56
N VAL A 18 31.52 30.42 -12.67
CA VAL A 18 32.72 29.71 -13.10
C VAL A 18 33.11 30.21 -14.49
N ASP A 19 34.16 30.97 -14.60
CA ASP A 19 34.68 31.56 -15.87
C ASP A 19 36.16 31.86 -15.65
N ASP A 20 37.05 31.58 -16.59
CA ASP A 20 38.47 31.79 -16.43
C ASP A 20 38.85 33.28 -16.55
N SER A 21 38.02 34.09 -17.21
CA SER A 21 38.23 35.54 -17.37
C SER A 21 37.82 36.34 -16.13
N ILE A 22 38.76 37.02 -15.51
CA ILE A 22 38.51 37.88 -14.35
C ILE A 22 37.53 39.02 -14.68
N VAL A 23 37.53 39.50 -15.94
CA VAL A 23 36.64 40.56 -16.42
C VAL A 23 35.20 40.03 -16.54
N SER A 24 35.03 38.84 -17.11
CA SER A 24 33.75 38.18 -17.23
C SER A 24 33.15 37.92 -15.86
N ARG A 25 33.92 37.34 -14.94
CA ARG A 25 33.46 37.10 -13.56
C ARG A 25 33.03 38.37 -12.87
N ALA A 26 33.82 39.43 -12.92
CA ALA A 26 33.48 40.72 -12.32
C ALA A 26 32.21 41.33 -12.91
N SER A 27 32.02 41.23 -14.23
CA SER A 27 30.82 41.68 -14.92
C SER A 27 29.59 40.92 -14.45
N LEU A 28 29.61 39.56 -14.44
CA LEU A 28 28.53 38.73 -13.99
C LEU A 28 28.22 38.94 -12.49
N LYS A 29 29.25 39.03 -11.66
CA LYS A 29 29.07 39.32 -10.23
C LYS A 29 28.34 40.64 -10.01
N SER A 30 28.65 41.68 -10.77
CA SER A 30 27.99 42.98 -10.65
C SER A 30 26.47 42.92 -10.91
N ILE A 31 26.03 41.96 -11.71
CA ILE A 31 24.62 41.75 -12.04
C ILE A 31 23.86 41.19 -10.81
N PHE A 32 24.46 40.24 -10.09
CA PHE A 32 23.75 39.46 -9.10
C PHE A 32 23.98 39.82 -7.64
N VAL A 33 25.08 40.58 -7.35
CA VAL A 33 25.53 40.92 -5.99
C VAL A 33 24.46 41.64 -5.13
N LYS A 34 23.45 42.26 -5.76
CA LYS A 34 22.38 42.97 -5.06
C LYS A 34 21.39 42.03 -4.41
N ASP A 35 21.14 40.87 -5.02
CA ASP A 35 20.08 39.96 -4.64
C ASP A 35 20.60 38.59 -4.15
N TYR A 36 21.84 38.24 -4.54
CA TYR A 36 22.44 36.94 -4.24
C TYR A 36 23.88 37.13 -3.70
N ARG A 37 24.30 36.18 -2.90
CA ARG A 37 25.71 35.97 -2.63
C ARG A 37 26.36 35.38 -3.87
N VAL A 38 27.56 35.79 -4.20
CA VAL A 38 28.26 35.30 -5.39
C VAL A 38 29.56 34.62 -4.97
N LEU A 39 29.65 33.33 -5.34
CA LEU A 39 30.91 32.59 -5.30
C LEU A 39 31.54 32.61 -6.70
N GLU A 40 32.85 32.66 -6.74
CA GLU A 40 33.61 32.77 -7.99
C GLU A 40 34.65 31.67 -8.05
N ALA A 41 34.72 30.97 -9.20
CA ALA A 41 35.76 30.00 -9.51
C ALA A 41 36.41 30.39 -10.86
N ASP A 42 37.72 30.18 -10.99
CA ASP A 42 38.51 30.54 -12.17
C ASP A 42 38.72 29.38 -13.14
N ASP A 43 38.20 28.19 -12.82
CA ASP A 43 38.21 27.01 -13.69
C ASP A 43 37.16 25.98 -13.25
N GLY A 44 36.93 24.97 -14.11
CA GLY A 44 35.91 23.95 -13.86
C GLY A 44 36.18 23.08 -12.64
N LEU A 45 37.42 22.76 -12.30
CA LEU A 45 37.75 21.92 -11.15
C LEU A 45 37.48 22.65 -9.83
N SER A 46 37.93 23.92 -9.74
CA SER A 46 37.63 24.82 -8.61
C SER A 46 36.10 24.99 -8.43
N GLY A 47 35.37 25.13 -9.56
CA GLY A 47 33.91 25.21 -9.59
C GLY A 47 33.25 23.97 -9.02
N LEU A 48 33.71 22.78 -9.39
CA LEU A 48 33.20 21.50 -8.85
C LEU A 48 33.49 21.33 -7.36
N ASP A 49 34.65 21.80 -6.90
CA ASP A 49 34.99 21.74 -5.47
C ASP A 49 34.09 22.67 -4.64
N MET A 50 33.89 23.89 -5.11
CA MET A 50 32.95 24.85 -4.50
C MET A 50 31.50 24.32 -4.51
N LEU A 51 31.09 23.70 -5.61
CA LEU A 51 29.79 23.07 -5.72
C LEU A 51 29.59 22.02 -4.62
N LYS A 52 30.57 21.15 -4.38
CA LYS A 52 30.47 20.11 -3.32
C LYS A 52 30.30 20.70 -1.93
N ASN A 53 30.96 21.83 -1.66
CA ASN A 53 30.98 22.47 -0.34
C ASN A 53 29.78 23.40 -0.09
N ALA A 54 29.12 23.89 -1.14
CA ALA A 54 28.06 24.88 -1.04
C ALA A 54 26.74 24.49 -1.71
N ALA A 55 26.60 23.23 -2.16
CA ALA A 55 25.47 22.75 -2.98
C ALA A 55 24.10 23.09 -2.39
N GLU A 56 23.95 23.04 -1.07
CA GLU A 56 22.68 23.31 -0.37
C GLU A 56 22.25 24.78 -0.45
N ARG A 57 23.20 25.69 -0.60
CA ARG A 57 22.94 27.13 -0.62
C ARG A 57 22.89 27.73 -2.04
N LEU A 58 23.27 26.94 -3.04
CA LEU A 58 23.29 27.41 -4.42
C LEU A 58 21.89 27.54 -5.00
N ALA A 59 21.58 28.72 -5.52
CA ALA A 59 20.36 29.00 -6.29
C ALA A 59 20.57 28.71 -7.78
N ALA A 60 21.77 28.94 -8.31
CA ALA A 60 22.14 28.67 -9.70
C ALA A 60 23.64 28.53 -9.86
N VAL A 61 24.06 27.91 -10.96
CA VAL A 61 25.43 27.90 -11.45
C VAL A 61 25.48 28.60 -12.82
N ILE A 62 26.39 29.51 -13.00
CA ILE A 62 26.69 30.17 -14.28
C ILE A 62 28.10 29.73 -14.68
N LEU A 63 28.22 29.03 -15.81
CA LEU A 63 29.39 28.28 -16.18
C LEU A 63 29.83 28.65 -17.59
N ASP A 64 31.05 29.13 -17.75
CA ASP A 64 31.63 29.30 -19.09
C ASP A 64 31.94 27.94 -19.73
N ILE A 65 31.73 27.86 -21.05
CA ILE A 65 32.05 26.64 -21.80
C ILE A 65 33.58 26.52 -21.98
N VAL A 66 34.24 27.57 -22.35
CA VAL A 66 35.68 27.55 -22.74
C VAL A 66 36.53 27.94 -21.55
N MET A 67 37.09 26.96 -20.86
CA MET A 67 37.96 27.16 -19.71
C MET A 67 39.14 26.18 -19.72
N PRO A 68 40.30 26.55 -19.11
CA PRO A 68 41.42 25.63 -18.94
C PRO A 68 41.09 24.53 -17.92
N ARG A 69 41.84 23.41 -17.99
CA ARG A 69 41.78 22.25 -17.09
C ARG A 69 40.50 21.40 -17.21
N ALA A 70 39.33 22.00 -17.05
CA ALA A 70 38.06 21.36 -17.30
C ALA A 70 37.11 22.37 -17.95
N ASP A 71 36.59 22.03 -19.13
CA ASP A 71 35.62 22.86 -19.83
C ASP A 71 34.21 22.75 -19.23
N GLY A 72 33.33 23.69 -19.60
CA GLY A 72 31.98 23.75 -19.04
C GLY A 72 31.13 22.53 -19.35
N ILE A 73 31.33 21.87 -20.50
CA ILE A 73 30.63 20.65 -20.87
C ILE A 73 31.06 19.48 -19.98
N GLN A 74 32.36 19.36 -19.69
CA GLN A 74 32.87 18.35 -18.77
C GLN A 74 32.32 18.55 -17.34
N VAL A 75 32.30 19.80 -16.87
CA VAL A 75 31.73 20.16 -15.56
C VAL A 75 30.24 19.77 -15.50
N LEU A 76 29.46 20.13 -16.51
CA LEU A 76 28.05 19.83 -16.61
C LEU A 76 27.78 18.30 -16.60
N ARG A 77 28.62 17.56 -17.33
CA ARG A 77 28.54 16.06 -17.34
C ARG A 77 28.79 15.48 -15.96
N ILE A 78 29.78 15.98 -15.22
CA ILE A 78 30.08 15.55 -13.85
C ILE A 78 28.92 15.92 -12.93
N MET A 79 28.33 17.11 -13.05
CA MET A 79 27.15 17.52 -12.29
C MET A 79 25.96 16.61 -12.55
N GLY A 80 25.73 16.17 -13.80
CA GLY A 80 24.72 15.19 -14.16
C GLY A 80 24.96 13.84 -13.49
N GLN A 81 26.20 13.34 -13.48
CA GLN A 81 26.56 12.09 -12.80
C GLN A 81 26.38 12.18 -11.27
N MET A 82 26.56 13.36 -10.71
CA MET A 82 26.30 13.62 -9.28
C MET A 82 24.80 13.72 -8.95
N GLY A 83 23.91 13.82 -9.94
CA GLY A 83 22.47 13.97 -9.76
C GLY A 83 22.03 15.31 -9.19
N VAL A 84 22.85 16.37 -9.36
CA VAL A 84 22.54 17.70 -8.82
C VAL A 84 21.72 18.57 -9.77
N LEU A 85 21.68 18.24 -11.06
CA LEU A 85 20.97 19.03 -12.09
C LEU A 85 19.45 19.05 -11.88
N ASP A 86 18.89 18.04 -11.24
CA ASP A 86 17.46 18.00 -10.88
C ASP A 86 17.10 19.04 -9.81
N GLN A 87 18.09 19.55 -9.08
CA GLN A 87 17.89 20.41 -7.93
C GLN A 87 18.57 21.79 -8.06
N LEU A 88 19.40 21.98 -9.08
CA LEU A 88 20.21 23.19 -9.26
C LEU A 88 20.26 23.57 -10.74
N PRO A 89 19.67 24.70 -11.14
CA PRO A 89 19.74 25.17 -12.53
C PRO A 89 21.15 25.62 -12.91
N VAL A 90 21.61 25.14 -14.06
CA VAL A 90 22.90 25.48 -14.62
C VAL A 90 22.73 26.25 -15.92
N PHE A 91 23.34 27.42 -15.99
CA PHE A 91 23.40 28.29 -17.16
C PHE A 91 24.78 28.21 -17.78
N LEU A 92 24.86 27.92 -19.06
CA LEU A 92 26.11 28.00 -19.77
C LEU A 92 26.31 29.38 -20.44
N ILE A 93 27.52 29.91 -20.42
CA ILE A 93 27.88 31.11 -21.16
C ILE A 93 28.85 30.71 -22.25
N THR A 94 28.62 31.19 -23.48
CA THR A 94 29.47 30.82 -24.60
C THR A 94 29.64 31.94 -25.62
N GLY A 95 30.85 32.04 -26.17
CA GLY A 95 31.12 32.80 -27.40
C GLY A 95 31.11 31.93 -28.66
N GLU A 96 30.96 30.60 -28.50
CA GLU A 96 30.85 29.67 -29.61
C GLU A 96 29.41 29.50 -30.08
N HIS A 97 29.21 29.46 -31.40
CA HIS A 97 27.89 29.29 -32.02
C HIS A 97 27.78 27.95 -32.76
N LYS A 98 28.53 26.93 -32.33
CA LYS A 98 28.46 25.62 -32.95
C LYS A 98 27.22 24.89 -32.44
N ASP A 99 26.28 24.57 -33.31
CA ASP A 99 25.03 23.90 -32.99
C ASP A 99 25.23 22.56 -32.26
N GLU A 100 26.32 21.84 -32.54
CA GLU A 100 26.65 20.57 -31.89
C GLU A 100 26.91 20.74 -30.38
N VAL A 101 27.69 21.75 -30.00
CA VAL A 101 28.03 22.03 -28.60
C VAL A 101 26.80 22.50 -27.82
N LEU A 102 25.97 23.34 -28.47
CA LEU A 102 24.72 23.81 -27.87
C LEU A 102 23.74 22.65 -27.62
N ARG A 103 23.61 21.71 -28.59
CA ARG A 103 22.79 20.53 -28.45
C ARG A 103 23.27 19.62 -27.31
N GLU A 104 24.58 19.31 -27.29
CA GLU A 104 25.19 18.53 -26.23
C GLU A 104 24.93 19.13 -24.84
N ALA A 105 25.05 20.43 -24.71
CA ALA A 105 24.81 21.14 -23.46
C ALA A 105 23.38 20.95 -22.95
N TYR A 106 22.36 21.07 -23.81
CA TYR A 106 20.97 20.83 -23.45
C TYR A 106 20.70 19.35 -23.15
N GLU A 107 21.27 18.44 -23.91
CA GLU A 107 21.13 16.99 -23.65
C GLU A 107 21.76 16.58 -22.31
N LEU A 108 22.81 17.24 -21.89
CA LEU A 108 23.45 17.05 -20.58
C LEU A 108 22.67 17.70 -19.43
N GLY A 109 21.64 18.51 -19.70
CA GLY A 109 20.77 19.10 -18.69
C GLY A 109 21.09 20.58 -18.36
N ALA A 110 21.79 21.30 -19.22
CA ALA A 110 21.87 22.76 -19.09
C ALA A 110 20.46 23.36 -19.16
N MET A 111 20.17 24.28 -18.25
CA MET A 111 18.84 24.87 -18.19
C MET A 111 18.65 25.97 -19.25
N ASP A 112 19.70 26.74 -19.52
CA ASP A 112 19.69 27.74 -20.58
C ASP A 112 21.16 28.07 -20.99
N ILE A 113 21.31 28.63 -22.21
CA ILE A 113 22.59 29.04 -22.76
C ILE A 113 22.57 30.54 -23.08
N ILE A 114 23.52 31.25 -22.56
CA ILE A 114 23.68 32.72 -22.67
C ILE A 114 24.83 33.03 -23.61
N PRO A 115 24.57 33.67 -24.77
CA PRO A 115 25.64 34.05 -25.70
C PRO A 115 26.49 35.23 -25.18
N LYS A 116 27.79 35.22 -25.45
CA LYS A 116 28.68 36.39 -25.30
C LYS A 116 28.53 37.28 -26.57
N PRO A 117 28.48 38.63 -26.46
CA PRO A 117 28.67 39.42 -25.25
C PRO A 117 27.44 39.43 -24.33
N VAL A 118 27.70 39.35 -23.01
CA VAL A 118 26.67 39.34 -21.98
C VAL A 118 25.97 40.70 -21.90
N ILE A 119 24.65 40.72 -22.06
CA ILE A 119 23.81 41.90 -21.86
C ILE A 119 23.25 41.83 -20.43
N PRO A 120 23.69 42.69 -19.49
CA PRO A 120 23.38 42.53 -18.05
C PRO A 120 21.90 42.36 -17.73
N TYR A 121 21.04 43.21 -18.25
CA TYR A 121 19.60 43.15 -18.03
C TYR A 121 18.96 41.83 -18.51
N VAL A 122 19.41 41.35 -19.67
CA VAL A 122 18.87 40.08 -20.25
C VAL A 122 19.29 38.91 -19.40
N VAL A 123 20.56 38.84 -18.98
CA VAL A 123 21.07 37.74 -18.15
C VAL A 123 20.41 37.74 -16.77
N GLU A 124 20.32 38.91 -16.13
CA GLU A 124 19.63 39.03 -14.84
C GLU A 124 18.18 38.49 -14.93
N ARG A 125 17.42 38.93 -15.93
CA ARG A 125 16.02 38.53 -16.12
C ARG A 125 15.88 37.03 -16.36
N ARG A 126 16.70 36.46 -17.25
CA ARG A 126 16.68 35.03 -17.57
C ARG A 126 17.00 34.16 -16.35
N VAL A 127 18.12 34.48 -15.69
CA VAL A 127 18.56 33.67 -14.52
C VAL A 127 17.55 33.74 -13.40
N LYS A 128 17.03 34.93 -13.05
CA LYS A 128 16.01 35.08 -12.00
C LYS A 128 14.72 34.32 -12.34
N SER A 129 14.21 34.47 -13.57
CA SER A 129 12.98 33.77 -13.96
C SER A 129 13.11 32.26 -13.93
N VAL A 130 14.26 31.71 -14.31
CA VAL A 130 14.51 30.28 -14.25
C VAL A 130 14.66 29.80 -12.80
N ILE A 131 15.38 30.56 -11.96
CA ILE A 131 15.48 30.24 -10.52
C ILE A 131 14.09 30.18 -9.88
N GLU A 132 13.22 31.17 -10.14
CA GLU A 132 11.86 31.22 -9.63
C GLU A 132 11.03 30.01 -10.10
N LEU A 133 11.08 29.68 -11.41
CA LEU A 133 10.38 28.50 -11.97
C LEU A 133 10.90 27.20 -11.34
N PHE A 134 12.21 27.11 -11.16
CA PHE A 134 12.83 25.92 -10.59
C PHE A 134 12.44 25.71 -9.14
N HIS A 135 12.44 26.78 -8.34
CA HIS A 135 11.93 26.74 -6.97
C HIS A 135 10.46 26.37 -6.90
N SER A 136 9.61 26.99 -7.75
CA SER A 136 8.19 26.66 -7.79
C SER A 136 7.94 25.20 -8.14
N ARG A 137 8.66 24.66 -9.14
CA ARG A 137 8.56 23.24 -9.52
C ARG A 137 8.96 22.30 -8.38
N ASN A 138 10.06 22.60 -7.70
CA ASN A 138 10.53 21.76 -6.60
C ASN A 138 9.55 21.79 -5.41
N ASN A 139 9.04 22.98 -5.05
CA ASN A 139 8.01 23.11 -4.01
C ASN A 139 6.73 22.35 -4.36
N LEU A 140 6.29 22.41 -5.62
CA LEU A 140 5.12 21.64 -6.06
C LEU A 140 5.36 20.13 -5.95
N ASN A 141 6.53 19.64 -6.33
CA ASN A 141 6.87 18.23 -6.21
C ASN A 141 6.88 17.77 -4.74
N ASP A 142 7.41 18.59 -3.83
CA ASP A 142 7.38 18.30 -2.39
C ASP A 142 5.94 18.25 -1.85
N ILE A 143 5.10 19.23 -2.21
CA ILE A 143 3.68 19.26 -1.81
C ILE A 143 2.95 18.03 -2.33
N ILE A 144 3.18 17.65 -3.60
CA ILE A 144 2.57 16.44 -4.20
C ILE A 144 3.01 15.18 -3.43
N ALA A 145 4.27 15.08 -3.06
CA ALA A 145 4.79 13.94 -2.30
C ALA A 145 4.15 13.85 -0.91
N GLU A 146 4.02 14.98 -0.21
CA GLU A 146 3.36 15.06 1.10
C GLU A 146 1.86 14.73 1.01
N GLN A 147 1.16 15.30 0.04
CA GLN A 147 -0.27 15.00 -0.18
C GLN A 147 -0.52 13.53 -0.52
N ARG A 148 0.35 12.93 -1.35
CA ARG A 148 0.26 11.51 -1.69
C ARG A 148 0.43 10.63 -0.45
N GLN A 149 1.39 10.95 0.41
CA GLN A 149 1.60 10.21 1.66
C GLN A 149 0.42 10.34 2.62
N ALA A 150 -0.11 11.56 2.77
CA ALA A 150 -1.31 11.80 3.59
C ALA A 150 -2.53 11.05 3.06
N LEU A 151 -2.74 11.05 1.74
CA LEU A 151 -3.85 10.33 1.12
C LEU A 151 -3.75 8.81 1.31
N MET A 152 -2.54 8.24 1.21
CA MET A 152 -2.31 6.82 1.49
C MET A 152 -2.64 6.46 2.93
N ALA A 153 -2.20 7.28 3.90
CA ALA A 153 -2.51 7.07 5.31
C ALA A 153 -4.02 7.16 5.60
N GLN A 154 -4.72 8.12 4.99
CA GLN A 154 -6.18 8.23 5.11
C GLN A 154 -6.91 7.03 4.50
N ALA A 155 -6.46 6.53 3.34
CA ALA A 155 -7.06 5.36 2.70
C ALA A 155 -6.90 4.10 3.57
N GLU A 156 -5.73 3.91 4.18
CA GLU A 156 -5.46 2.81 5.11
C GLU A 156 -6.36 2.90 6.36
N GLN A 157 -6.47 4.09 6.94
CA GLN A 157 -7.34 4.32 8.09
C GLN A 157 -8.83 4.08 7.78
N LEU A 158 -9.31 4.50 6.61
CA LEU A 158 -10.68 4.22 6.15
C LEU A 158 -10.92 2.73 5.96
N TYR A 159 -9.94 2.00 5.42
CA TYR A 159 -10.00 0.55 5.31
C TYR A 159 -10.13 -0.14 6.67
N GLU A 160 -9.29 0.25 7.65
CA GLU A 160 -9.36 -0.28 9.01
C GLU A 160 -10.69 0.01 9.70
N TYR A 161 -11.23 1.22 9.53
CA TYR A 161 -12.57 1.56 10.03
C TYR A 161 -13.65 0.72 9.38
N GLY A 162 -13.58 0.48 8.06
CA GLY A 162 -14.52 -0.38 7.34
C GLY A 162 -14.51 -1.82 7.88
N VAL A 163 -13.34 -2.39 8.08
CA VAL A 163 -13.16 -3.72 8.68
C VAL A 163 -13.74 -3.76 10.09
N GLY A 164 -13.41 -2.79 10.93
CA GLY A 164 -13.92 -2.71 12.30
C GLY A 164 -15.45 -2.57 12.37
N MET A 165 -16.06 -1.84 11.43
CA MET A 165 -17.53 -1.76 11.32
C MET A 165 -18.15 -3.13 10.96
N ILE A 166 -17.58 -3.83 9.97
CA ILE A 166 -18.07 -5.17 9.59
C ILE A 166 -17.93 -6.14 10.76
N GLU A 167 -16.79 -6.17 11.44
CA GLU A 167 -16.57 -6.98 12.64
C GLU A 167 -17.58 -6.66 13.73
N THR A 168 -17.84 -5.38 13.98
CA THR A 168 -18.79 -4.95 15.01
C THR A 168 -20.22 -5.39 14.68
N LEU A 169 -20.67 -5.17 13.44
CA LEU A 169 -22.01 -5.57 13.00
C LEU A 169 -22.20 -7.09 13.05
N SER A 170 -21.23 -7.86 12.60
CA SER A 170 -21.27 -9.33 12.66
C SER A 170 -21.27 -9.81 14.12
N THR A 171 -20.47 -9.20 14.98
CA THR A 171 -20.47 -9.49 16.41
C THR A 171 -21.83 -9.21 17.06
N VAL A 172 -22.52 -8.11 16.70
CA VAL A 172 -23.86 -7.81 17.20
C VAL A 172 -24.88 -8.89 16.79
N ILE A 173 -24.75 -9.44 15.57
CA ILE A 173 -25.57 -10.55 15.12
C ILE A 173 -25.28 -11.82 15.94
N GLU A 174 -24.02 -12.12 16.20
CA GLU A 174 -23.60 -13.27 17.02
C GLU A 174 -24.07 -13.16 18.47
N PHE A 175 -24.07 -11.97 19.07
CA PHE A 175 -24.60 -11.77 20.42
C PHE A 175 -26.06 -12.21 20.58
N LYS A 176 -26.85 -12.24 19.50
CA LYS A 176 -28.20 -12.80 19.53
C LYS A 176 -28.23 -14.30 19.81
N HIS A 177 -27.11 -14.99 19.62
CA HIS A 177 -27.05 -16.47 19.78
C HIS A 177 -26.16 -16.93 20.93
N ASP A 178 -25.81 -16.06 21.87
CA ASP A 178 -24.87 -16.36 22.95
C ASP A 178 -23.47 -16.78 22.47
N GLU A 179 -23.06 -16.37 21.26
CA GLU A 179 -21.68 -16.55 20.80
C GLU A 179 -20.78 -15.44 21.33
N SER A 180 -19.55 -15.77 21.68
CA SER A 180 -18.59 -14.78 22.18
C SER A 180 -18.11 -13.91 21.04
N GLY A 181 -18.13 -12.57 21.21
CA GLY A 181 -17.71 -11.59 20.20
C GLY A 181 -16.26 -11.71 19.66
N GLY A 182 -15.54 -12.74 20.05
CA GLY A 182 -14.22 -13.08 19.51
C GLY A 182 -14.25 -14.06 18.33
N HIS A 183 -15.42 -14.69 18.04
CA HIS A 183 -15.54 -15.70 16.98
C HIS A 183 -15.15 -15.14 15.62
N VAL A 184 -15.75 -14.05 15.17
CA VAL A 184 -15.49 -13.45 13.84
C VAL A 184 -14.01 -13.12 13.63
N ARG A 185 -13.32 -12.62 14.66
CA ARG A 185 -11.88 -12.33 14.58
C ARG A 185 -11.04 -13.59 14.45
N ARG A 186 -11.36 -14.62 15.23
CA ARG A 186 -10.68 -15.92 15.15
C ARG A 186 -10.92 -16.59 13.81
N LEU A 187 -12.16 -16.56 13.33
CA LEU A 187 -12.53 -17.11 12.03
C LEU A 187 -11.76 -16.48 10.89
N ARG A 188 -11.71 -15.13 10.84
CA ARG A 188 -10.88 -14.39 9.89
C ARG A 188 -9.41 -14.80 9.95
N ALA A 189 -8.85 -14.84 11.16
CA ALA A 189 -7.45 -15.15 11.37
C ALA A 189 -7.10 -16.60 10.96
N ILE A 190 -7.94 -17.58 11.31
CA ILE A 190 -7.77 -18.98 10.91
C ILE A 190 -7.87 -19.12 9.39
N THR A 191 -8.89 -18.54 8.77
CA THR A 191 -9.10 -18.57 7.31
C THR A 191 -7.90 -18.00 6.56
N THR A 192 -7.47 -16.80 6.93
CA THR A 192 -6.32 -16.15 6.26
C THR A 192 -5.02 -16.89 6.50
N HIS A 193 -4.81 -17.44 7.71
CA HIS A 193 -3.61 -18.21 8.03
C HIS A 193 -3.54 -19.50 7.21
N LEU A 194 -4.66 -20.23 7.10
CA LEU A 194 -4.77 -21.44 6.27
C LEU A 194 -4.41 -21.14 4.81
N LEU A 195 -5.00 -20.12 4.22
CA LEU A 195 -4.75 -19.78 2.82
C LEU A 195 -3.33 -19.25 2.56
N ARG A 196 -2.74 -18.48 3.48
CA ARG A 196 -1.39 -17.90 3.28
C ARG A 196 -0.26 -18.89 3.44
N HIS A 197 -0.42 -19.87 4.33
CA HIS A 197 0.69 -20.71 4.76
C HIS A 197 0.58 -22.17 4.31
N THR A 198 -0.38 -22.46 3.42
CA THR A 198 -0.53 -23.81 2.87
C THR A 198 -0.73 -23.82 1.36
N ALA A 199 -0.53 -24.98 0.77
CA ALA A 199 -0.77 -25.20 -0.66
C ALA A 199 -2.26 -25.03 -1.06
N PHE A 200 -3.18 -24.94 -0.11
CA PHE A 200 -4.61 -24.75 -0.42
C PHE A 200 -4.94 -23.34 -0.92
N GLY A 201 -4.11 -22.37 -0.59
CA GLY A 201 -4.20 -21.00 -1.12
C GLY A 201 -3.27 -20.73 -2.30
N GLU A 202 -2.62 -21.76 -2.85
CA GLU A 202 -1.72 -21.59 -4.00
C GLU A 202 -2.49 -21.05 -5.21
N GLY A 203 -1.95 -19.99 -5.82
CA GLY A 203 -2.59 -19.28 -6.94
C GLY A 203 -3.46 -18.09 -6.54
N LEU A 204 -3.77 -17.89 -5.23
CA LEU A 204 -4.45 -16.70 -4.74
C LEU A 204 -3.45 -15.58 -4.45
N GLU A 205 -3.79 -14.37 -4.85
CA GLU A 205 -3.04 -13.18 -4.43
C GLU A 205 -3.29 -12.84 -2.95
N ASN A 206 -2.34 -12.18 -2.30
CA ASN A 206 -2.52 -11.76 -0.90
C ASN A 206 -3.78 -10.92 -0.68
N LYS A 207 -4.14 -10.08 -1.65
CA LYS A 207 -5.36 -9.27 -1.63
C LYS A 207 -6.63 -10.14 -1.64
N GLU A 208 -6.65 -11.21 -2.42
CA GLU A 208 -7.77 -12.14 -2.49
C GLU A 208 -7.94 -12.90 -1.17
N ILE A 209 -6.82 -13.34 -0.58
CA ILE A 209 -6.82 -13.99 0.74
C ILE A 209 -7.39 -13.04 1.81
N ASP A 210 -7.02 -11.76 1.77
CA ASP A 210 -7.56 -10.75 2.70
C ASP A 210 -9.07 -10.54 2.49
N LEU A 211 -9.54 -10.53 1.25
CA LEU A 211 -10.97 -10.43 0.92
C LEU A 211 -11.75 -11.66 1.38
N ILE A 212 -11.21 -12.88 1.22
CA ILE A 212 -11.81 -14.12 1.74
C ILE A 212 -11.86 -14.08 3.27
N GLY A 213 -10.80 -13.62 3.92
CA GLY A 213 -10.78 -13.44 5.37
C GLY A 213 -11.82 -12.44 5.88
N MET A 214 -12.06 -11.36 5.14
CA MET A 214 -13.16 -10.43 5.43
C MET A 214 -14.53 -11.06 5.17
N ALA A 215 -14.68 -11.85 4.11
CA ALA A 215 -15.90 -12.57 3.80
C ALA A 215 -16.27 -13.57 4.92
N ALA A 216 -15.27 -14.22 5.53
CA ALA A 216 -15.48 -15.09 6.68
C ALA A 216 -16.23 -14.39 7.83
N ILE A 217 -15.96 -13.09 8.06
CA ILE A 217 -16.66 -12.31 9.10
C ILE A 217 -18.17 -12.22 8.83
N THR A 218 -18.59 -12.25 7.56
CA THR A 218 -19.98 -12.04 7.14
C THR A 218 -20.74 -13.34 6.88
N HIS A 219 -20.12 -14.51 7.09
CA HIS A 219 -20.72 -15.81 6.74
C HIS A 219 -22.14 -15.99 7.31
N ASP A 220 -22.35 -15.56 8.53
CA ASP A 220 -23.59 -15.72 9.31
C ASP A 220 -24.50 -14.49 9.34
N VAL A 221 -24.25 -13.48 8.50
CA VAL A 221 -25.03 -12.22 8.50
C VAL A 221 -26.53 -12.44 8.31
N GLY A 222 -26.93 -13.50 7.63
CA GLY A 222 -28.33 -13.86 7.39
C GLY A 222 -29.07 -14.39 8.62
N LYS A 223 -28.39 -14.73 9.70
CA LYS A 223 -29.03 -15.13 10.98
C LYS A 223 -29.91 -14.01 11.54
N ILE A 224 -29.68 -12.76 11.18
CA ILE A 224 -30.54 -11.62 11.55
C ILE A 224 -32.00 -11.81 11.09
N ALA A 225 -32.21 -12.56 10.01
CA ALA A 225 -33.54 -12.81 9.42
C ALA A 225 -34.17 -14.12 9.93
N ILE A 226 -33.55 -14.85 10.85
CA ILE A 226 -34.09 -16.05 11.47
C ILE A 226 -34.93 -15.64 12.70
N PRO A 227 -36.14 -16.21 12.88
CA PRO A 227 -36.98 -15.93 14.04
C PRO A 227 -36.29 -16.24 15.36
N ASP A 228 -36.39 -15.33 16.34
CA ASP A 228 -35.67 -15.44 17.63
C ASP A 228 -36.01 -16.76 18.37
N HIS A 229 -37.24 -17.25 18.31
CA HIS A 229 -37.64 -18.49 18.98
C HIS A 229 -36.99 -19.76 18.40
N ILE A 230 -36.49 -19.70 17.15
CA ILE A 230 -35.69 -20.76 16.52
C ILE A 230 -34.21 -20.53 16.84
N LEU A 231 -33.78 -19.30 16.68
CA LEU A 231 -32.40 -18.91 16.79
C LEU A 231 -31.83 -19.13 18.20
N THR A 232 -32.61 -18.78 19.24
CA THR A 232 -32.23 -18.89 20.67
C THR A 232 -32.87 -20.08 21.39
N LYS A 233 -33.35 -21.07 20.64
CA LYS A 233 -34.03 -22.23 21.22
C LYS A 233 -33.11 -23.05 22.12
N PRO A 234 -33.43 -23.23 23.41
CA PRO A 234 -32.65 -24.11 24.26
C PRO A 234 -32.93 -25.57 23.88
N GLY A 235 -32.01 -26.21 23.17
CA GLY A 235 -32.11 -27.62 22.78
C GLY A 235 -32.02 -27.85 21.27
N ARG A 236 -32.40 -29.06 20.84
CA ARG A 236 -32.33 -29.42 19.42
C ARG A 236 -33.49 -28.80 18.65
N LEU A 237 -33.23 -28.33 17.45
CA LEU A 237 -34.25 -27.90 16.50
C LEU A 237 -35.02 -29.10 15.96
N THR A 238 -36.33 -28.92 15.69
CA THR A 238 -37.09 -29.89 14.89
C THR A 238 -36.63 -29.86 13.43
N GLU A 239 -37.08 -30.80 12.60
CA GLU A 239 -36.73 -30.79 11.17
C GLU A 239 -37.21 -29.51 10.48
N GLU A 240 -38.45 -29.07 10.77
CA GLU A 240 -39.03 -27.86 10.22
C GLU A 240 -38.24 -26.59 10.67
N GLU A 241 -37.89 -26.53 11.95
CA GLU A 241 -37.09 -25.43 12.49
C GLU A 241 -35.68 -25.42 11.88
N PHE A 242 -35.09 -26.60 11.64
CA PHE A 242 -33.81 -26.72 11.01
C PHE A 242 -33.84 -26.29 9.54
N GLU A 243 -34.92 -26.59 8.80
CA GLU A 243 -35.11 -26.06 7.44
C GLU A 243 -35.17 -24.53 7.43
N ILE A 244 -35.85 -23.91 8.41
CA ILE A 244 -35.86 -22.45 8.57
C ILE A 244 -34.44 -21.93 8.91
N MET A 245 -33.73 -22.61 9.82
CA MET A 245 -32.36 -22.23 10.18
C MET A 245 -31.43 -22.24 8.97
N LYS A 246 -31.50 -23.25 8.10
CA LYS A 246 -30.69 -23.32 6.88
C LYS A 246 -30.87 -22.11 5.96
N THR A 247 -32.02 -21.45 6.01
CA THR A 247 -32.27 -20.27 5.16
C THR A 247 -31.41 -19.08 5.51
N HIS A 248 -30.63 -19.09 6.62
CA HIS A 248 -29.72 -17.97 6.92
C HIS A 248 -28.66 -17.78 5.82
N THR A 249 -28.25 -18.87 5.16
CA THR A 249 -27.27 -18.79 4.07
C THR A 249 -27.80 -17.98 2.89
N SER A 250 -28.96 -18.35 2.35
CA SER A 250 -29.61 -17.62 1.25
C SER A 250 -30.03 -16.21 1.64
N LYS A 251 -30.57 -16.02 2.84
CA LYS A 251 -30.95 -14.70 3.36
C LYS A 251 -29.74 -13.80 3.57
N GLY A 252 -28.57 -14.36 3.94
CA GLY A 252 -27.32 -13.64 4.04
C GLY A 252 -26.83 -13.16 2.67
N ALA A 253 -26.84 -14.04 1.69
CA ALA A 253 -26.53 -13.71 0.30
C ALA A 253 -27.47 -12.62 -0.28
N ASP A 254 -28.78 -12.74 -0.02
CA ASP A 254 -29.79 -11.75 -0.43
C ASP A 254 -29.54 -10.40 0.24
N LEU A 255 -29.24 -10.37 1.54
CA LEU A 255 -28.93 -9.16 2.27
C LEU A 255 -27.71 -8.45 1.68
N LEU A 256 -26.61 -9.18 1.45
CA LEU A 256 -25.40 -8.62 0.82
C LEU A 256 -25.71 -8.10 -0.59
N SER A 257 -26.55 -8.78 -1.35
CA SER A 257 -26.98 -8.36 -2.69
C SER A 257 -27.86 -7.11 -2.68
N SER A 258 -28.54 -6.81 -1.59
CA SER A 258 -29.37 -5.60 -1.45
C SER A 258 -28.55 -4.31 -1.30
N ILE A 259 -27.28 -4.44 -0.90
CA ILE A 259 -26.38 -3.31 -0.67
C ILE A 259 -25.72 -2.90 -1.99
N THR A 260 -26.35 -2.01 -2.74
CA THR A 260 -25.89 -1.58 -4.08
C THR A 260 -24.42 -1.15 -4.15
N PRO A 261 -23.90 -0.29 -3.23
CA PRO A 261 -22.49 0.10 -3.27
C PRO A 261 -21.50 -1.08 -3.05
N LEU A 262 -21.95 -2.17 -2.45
CA LEU A 262 -21.12 -3.34 -2.19
C LEU A 262 -20.92 -4.19 -3.45
N ARG A 263 -21.92 -4.26 -4.35
CA ARG A 263 -21.89 -5.10 -5.55
C ARG A 263 -20.74 -4.80 -6.50
N ASP A 264 -20.32 -3.56 -6.55
CA ASP A 264 -19.22 -3.10 -7.42
C ASP A 264 -17.84 -3.32 -6.80
N GLN A 265 -17.77 -3.86 -5.59
CA GLN A 265 -16.51 -4.13 -4.89
C GLN A 265 -16.07 -5.58 -5.08
N ALA A 266 -14.77 -5.80 -5.24
CA ALA A 266 -14.20 -7.14 -5.34
C ALA A 266 -14.55 -8.02 -4.12
N PHE A 267 -14.74 -7.42 -2.95
CA PHE A 267 -15.18 -8.09 -1.72
C PHE A 267 -16.55 -8.79 -1.87
N TYR A 268 -17.47 -8.20 -2.65
CA TYR A 268 -18.84 -8.72 -2.76
C TYR A 268 -18.90 -10.17 -3.21
N ALA A 269 -18.14 -10.51 -4.24
CA ALA A 269 -18.14 -11.86 -4.79
C ALA A 269 -17.77 -12.92 -3.73
N TYR A 270 -16.74 -12.65 -2.93
CA TYR A 270 -16.32 -13.53 -1.85
C TYR A 270 -17.32 -13.56 -0.69
N ALA A 271 -17.86 -12.40 -0.29
CA ALA A 271 -18.81 -12.31 0.80
C ALA A 271 -20.14 -13.03 0.47
N TYR A 272 -20.64 -12.83 -0.76
CA TYR A 272 -21.85 -13.52 -1.25
C TYR A 272 -21.66 -15.03 -1.26
N ASP A 273 -20.55 -15.50 -1.86
CA ASP A 273 -20.27 -16.91 -1.98
C ASP A 273 -20.07 -17.59 -0.62
N VAL A 274 -19.28 -16.99 0.26
CA VAL A 274 -19.07 -17.51 1.62
C VAL A 274 -20.38 -17.53 2.42
N ALA A 275 -21.17 -16.46 2.38
CA ALA A 275 -22.46 -16.41 3.08
C ALA A 275 -23.42 -17.51 2.59
N LEU A 276 -23.41 -17.76 1.28
CA LEU A 276 -24.30 -18.76 0.68
C LEU A 276 -23.81 -20.20 0.92
N HIS A 277 -22.50 -20.46 0.79
CA HIS A 277 -21.98 -21.82 0.63
C HIS A 277 -21.10 -22.32 1.78
N HIS A 278 -20.91 -21.58 2.88
CA HIS A 278 -20.07 -22.05 4.00
C HIS A 278 -20.61 -23.30 4.73
N HIS A 279 -21.85 -23.71 4.47
CA HIS A 279 -22.44 -24.97 4.94
C HIS A 279 -22.52 -26.05 3.87
N GLU A 280 -21.93 -25.81 2.69
CA GLU A 280 -21.76 -26.88 1.71
C GLU A 280 -20.71 -27.88 2.20
N ARG A 281 -20.85 -29.14 1.74
CA ARG A 281 -20.02 -30.24 2.18
C ARG A 281 -19.39 -30.94 0.99
N TRP A 282 -18.15 -31.33 1.13
CA TRP A 282 -17.42 -32.04 0.09
C TRP A 282 -18.14 -33.23 -0.51
N ASP A 283 -19.00 -33.90 0.29
CA ASP A 283 -19.80 -35.07 -0.09
C ASP A 283 -21.16 -34.72 -0.74
N GLY A 284 -21.45 -33.45 -1.00
CA GLY A 284 -22.71 -32.99 -1.62
C GLY A 284 -23.93 -33.05 -0.69
N LYS A 285 -23.71 -33.28 0.61
CA LYS A 285 -24.80 -33.33 1.60
C LYS A 285 -24.97 -32.02 2.37
N GLY A 286 -24.37 -30.97 1.86
CA GLY A 286 -24.48 -29.61 2.38
C GLY A 286 -25.76 -28.92 1.97
N TYR A 287 -25.81 -27.61 2.20
CA TYR A 287 -26.89 -26.72 1.81
C TYR A 287 -26.34 -25.31 1.50
N PRO A 288 -27.05 -24.48 0.70
CA PRO A 288 -28.37 -24.65 0.15
C PRO A 288 -28.39 -25.41 -1.19
N ASP A 289 -27.30 -25.35 -2.00
CA ASP A 289 -27.28 -25.78 -3.40
C ASP A 289 -26.78 -27.22 -3.58
N ARG A 290 -26.30 -27.86 -2.51
CA ARG A 290 -25.74 -29.21 -2.49
C ARG A 290 -24.57 -29.40 -3.41
N LEU A 291 -23.69 -28.38 -3.45
CA LEU A 291 -22.45 -28.42 -4.20
C LEU A 291 -21.55 -29.57 -3.71
N MET A 292 -20.80 -30.16 -4.62
CA MET A 292 -19.95 -31.31 -4.32
C MET A 292 -18.53 -31.09 -4.85
N GLY A 293 -17.52 -31.43 -4.05
CA GLY A 293 -16.13 -31.37 -4.46
C GLY A 293 -15.69 -29.95 -4.82
N ASP A 294 -15.06 -29.82 -5.99
CA ASP A 294 -14.51 -28.54 -6.48
C ASP A 294 -15.56 -27.53 -6.97
N GLU A 295 -16.86 -27.88 -6.95
CA GLU A 295 -17.92 -26.90 -7.17
C GLU A 295 -18.00 -25.89 -6.03
N ILE A 296 -17.54 -26.27 -4.83
CA ILE A 296 -17.45 -25.40 -3.66
C ILE A 296 -16.17 -24.56 -3.79
N SER A 297 -16.29 -23.25 -3.69
CA SER A 297 -15.12 -22.36 -3.79
C SER A 297 -14.08 -22.61 -2.70
N THR A 298 -12.83 -22.29 -2.96
CA THR A 298 -11.74 -22.35 -1.97
C THR A 298 -12.07 -21.52 -0.72
N GLY A 299 -12.72 -20.37 -0.89
CA GLY A 299 -13.13 -19.50 0.21
C GLY A 299 -14.18 -20.18 1.10
N ALA A 300 -15.26 -20.67 0.52
CA ALA A 300 -16.34 -21.34 1.27
C ALA A 300 -15.85 -22.62 1.98
N GLN A 301 -15.02 -23.43 1.32
CA GLN A 301 -14.40 -24.62 1.92
C GLN A 301 -13.55 -24.28 3.14
N THR A 302 -12.71 -23.23 3.02
CA THR A 302 -11.80 -22.82 4.10
C THR A 302 -12.56 -22.24 5.27
N VAL A 303 -13.57 -21.40 5.01
CA VAL A 303 -14.43 -20.82 6.05
C VAL A 303 -15.21 -21.90 6.77
N ALA A 304 -15.79 -22.88 6.05
CA ALA A 304 -16.51 -24.02 6.64
C ALA A 304 -15.63 -24.81 7.63
N LEU A 305 -14.39 -25.09 7.28
CA LEU A 305 -13.45 -25.78 8.17
C LEU A 305 -13.07 -24.91 9.38
N ALA A 306 -12.78 -23.64 9.14
CA ALA A 306 -12.39 -22.70 10.18
C ALA A 306 -13.51 -22.47 11.21
N ASP A 307 -14.78 -22.36 10.74
CA ASP A 307 -15.94 -22.22 11.59
C ASP A 307 -16.15 -23.46 12.47
N VAL A 308 -16.10 -24.65 11.89
CA VAL A 308 -16.19 -25.92 12.65
C VAL A 308 -15.07 -26.04 13.67
N TYR A 309 -13.83 -25.70 13.29
CA TYR A 309 -12.70 -25.75 14.22
C TYR A 309 -12.90 -24.80 15.39
N ASP A 310 -13.23 -23.51 15.13
CA ASP A 310 -13.50 -22.54 16.19
C ASP A 310 -14.70 -22.98 17.07
N ALA A 311 -15.77 -23.50 16.47
CA ALA A 311 -16.94 -23.98 17.19
C ALA A 311 -16.63 -25.16 18.15
N LEU A 312 -15.63 -25.96 17.85
CA LEU A 312 -15.22 -27.08 18.71
C LEU A 312 -14.34 -26.64 19.88
N VAL A 313 -13.38 -25.72 19.61
CA VAL A 313 -12.36 -25.32 20.60
C VAL A 313 -12.73 -24.07 21.42
N SER A 314 -13.82 -23.34 21.05
CA SER A 314 -14.31 -22.19 21.79
C SER A 314 -15.30 -22.57 22.88
N LYS A 315 -15.34 -21.76 23.96
CA LYS A 315 -16.34 -21.88 25.00
C LYS A 315 -17.68 -21.34 24.48
N ARG A 316 -18.73 -22.17 24.51
CA ARG A 316 -20.12 -21.76 24.20
C ARG A 316 -21.01 -21.93 25.45
N CYS A 317 -22.09 -21.18 25.53
CA CYS A 317 -22.98 -21.17 26.71
C CYS A 317 -23.51 -22.56 27.12
N TYR A 318 -23.64 -23.45 26.13
CA TYR A 318 -24.22 -24.77 26.33
C TYR A 318 -23.20 -25.91 26.31
N LYS A 319 -21.90 -25.63 26.12
CA LYS A 319 -20.89 -26.66 25.91
C LYS A 319 -19.51 -26.22 26.34
N ASN A 320 -18.83 -27.08 27.10
CA ASN A 320 -17.41 -26.91 27.36
C ASN A 320 -16.62 -27.11 26.05
N PRO A 321 -15.53 -26.36 25.82
CA PRO A 321 -14.67 -26.53 24.67
C PRO A 321 -14.06 -27.94 24.69
N TYR A 322 -13.94 -28.55 23.52
CA TYR A 322 -13.10 -29.73 23.35
C TYR A 322 -11.63 -29.32 23.41
N SER A 323 -10.76 -30.26 23.76
CA SER A 323 -9.33 -30.07 23.56
C SER A 323 -9.00 -29.95 22.06
N PHE A 324 -7.92 -29.31 21.73
CA PHE A 324 -7.48 -29.19 20.33
C PHE A 324 -7.33 -30.57 19.68
N ASP A 325 -6.77 -31.56 20.41
CA ASP A 325 -6.59 -32.92 19.89
C ASP A 325 -7.93 -33.65 19.62
N GLU A 326 -8.94 -33.45 20.46
CA GLU A 326 -10.28 -33.99 20.24
C GLU A 326 -10.94 -33.31 19.04
N ALA A 327 -10.86 -31.98 18.92
CA ALA A 327 -11.41 -31.24 17.81
C ALA A 327 -10.84 -31.71 16.47
N VAL A 328 -9.51 -31.84 16.39
CA VAL A 328 -8.83 -32.39 15.21
C VAL A 328 -9.29 -33.79 14.87
N LYS A 329 -9.38 -34.68 15.85
CA LYS A 329 -9.91 -36.07 15.64
C LYS A 329 -11.34 -36.07 15.11
N MET A 330 -12.23 -35.22 15.62
CA MET A 330 -13.60 -35.10 15.17
C MET A 330 -13.71 -34.63 13.73
N ILE A 331 -12.91 -33.63 13.35
CA ILE A 331 -12.82 -33.08 11.98
C ILE A 331 -12.36 -34.19 11.01
N ILE A 332 -11.23 -34.84 11.32
CA ILE A 332 -10.65 -35.84 10.44
C ILE A 332 -11.52 -37.06 10.28
N SER A 333 -12.22 -37.48 11.37
CA SER A 333 -13.13 -38.64 11.34
C SER A 333 -14.45 -38.35 10.63
N GLY A 334 -14.70 -37.13 10.16
CA GLY A 334 -15.91 -36.74 9.44
C GLY A 334 -17.15 -36.58 10.36
N GLN A 335 -16.97 -36.55 11.69
CA GLN A 335 -18.11 -36.34 12.63
C GLN A 335 -18.76 -34.96 12.47
N CYS A 336 -17.99 -33.99 11.98
CA CYS A 336 -18.43 -32.61 11.78
C CYS A 336 -18.79 -32.30 10.32
N GLY A 337 -18.80 -33.27 9.45
CA GLY A 337 -19.03 -33.11 8.01
C GLY A 337 -17.85 -33.64 7.18
N ALA A 338 -18.06 -33.69 5.87
CA ALA A 338 -17.01 -34.08 4.93
C ALA A 338 -16.31 -32.80 4.39
N PHE A 339 -15.00 -32.73 4.54
CA PHE A 339 -14.15 -31.65 4.02
C PHE A 339 -13.27 -32.15 2.89
N ASN A 340 -12.76 -31.24 2.09
CA ASN A 340 -11.77 -31.51 1.04
C ASN A 340 -10.54 -32.21 1.65
N PRO A 341 -10.12 -33.39 1.11
CA PRO A 341 -8.95 -34.09 1.62
C PRO A 341 -7.64 -33.31 1.53
N GLN A 342 -7.50 -32.43 0.55
CA GLN A 342 -6.32 -31.55 0.44
C GLN A 342 -6.35 -30.47 1.53
N LEU A 343 -7.51 -29.85 1.76
CA LEU A 343 -7.69 -28.87 2.84
C LEU A 343 -7.40 -29.49 4.21
N LEU A 344 -7.87 -30.71 4.47
CA LEU A 344 -7.58 -31.42 5.71
C LEU A 344 -6.08 -31.67 5.91
N ARG A 345 -5.34 -32.05 4.86
CA ARG A 345 -3.89 -32.19 4.93
C ARG A 345 -3.23 -30.86 5.28
N CYS A 346 -3.56 -29.80 4.54
CA CYS A 346 -3.06 -28.45 4.80
C CYS A 346 -3.37 -27.98 6.23
N PHE A 347 -4.57 -28.25 6.73
CA PHE A 347 -4.96 -27.93 8.10
C PHE A 347 -4.08 -28.65 9.13
N LEU A 348 -3.80 -29.94 8.93
CA LEU A 348 -2.93 -30.71 9.82
C LEU A 348 -1.49 -30.22 9.82
N ASP A 349 -0.98 -29.82 8.67
CA ASP A 349 0.39 -29.31 8.52
C ASP A 349 0.65 -28.05 9.35
N ILE A 350 -0.37 -27.19 9.52
CA ILE A 350 -0.28 -25.91 10.26
C ILE A 350 -1.03 -25.90 11.59
N GLU A 351 -1.56 -27.02 12.04
CA GLU A 351 -2.42 -27.10 13.24
C GLU A 351 -1.72 -26.55 14.49
N GLY A 352 -0.42 -26.82 14.64
CA GLY A 352 0.38 -26.26 15.73
C GLY A 352 0.46 -24.72 15.71
N ASP A 353 0.45 -24.12 14.53
CA ASP A 353 0.44 -22.66 14.36
C ASP A 353 -0.96 -22.10 14.67
N LEU A 354 -2.01 -22.79 14.26
CA LEU A 354 -3.39 -22.43 14.57
C LEU A 354 -3.66 -22.43 16.07
N ARG A 355 -3.13 -23.39 16.82
CA ARG A 355 -3.22 -23.40 18.31
C ARG A 355 -2.56 -22.16 18.92
N ARG A 356 -1.39 -21.79 18.43
CA ARG A 356 -0.69 -20.58 18.89
C ARG A 356 -1.47 -19.32 18.56
N LEU A 357 -1.97 -19.23 17.34
CA LEU A 357 -2.81 -18.13 16.88
C LEU A 357 -4.07 -17.97 17.75
N TYR A 358 -4.75 -19.09 18.00
CA TYR A 358 -5.96 -19.13 18.83
C TYR A 358 -5.68 -18.67 20.26
N SER A 359 -4.60 -19.17 20.88
CA SER A 359 -4.22 -18.81 22.25
C SER A 359 -3.90 -17.31 22.39
N ASN A 360 -3.24 -16.72 21.39
CA ASN A 360 -2.93 -15.31 21.36
C ASN A 360 -4.20 -14.44 21.22
N LEU A 361 -5.15 -14.85 20.40
CA LEU A 361 -6.41 -14.12 20.21
C LEU A 361 -7.35 -14.25 21.42
N ALA A 362 -7.34 -15.37 22.11
CA ALA A 362 -8.13 -15.59 23.32
C ALA A 362 -7.62 -14.77 24.53
N SER A 363 -6.35 -14.38 24.54
CA SER A 363 -5.76 -13.57 25.62
C SER A 363 -6.08 -12.08 25.50
N VAL A 364 -6.63 -11.61 24.38
CA VAL A 364 -6.96 -10.21 24.09
C VAL A 364 -8.47 -9.94 24.22
N SER A 365 -9.27 -10.98 24.45
CA SER A 365 -10.73 -10.94 24.69
C SER A 365 -11.00 -10.95 26.17
#